data_4f0e849f72a7271ef5221f9c3cf105ba
#
_entry.id   4f0e849f72a7271ef5221f9c3cf105ba
#
_cell.length_a   1.000
_cell.length_b   1.000
_cell.length_c   1.000
_cell.angle_alpha   90.00
_cell.angle_beta   90.00
_cell.angle_gamma   90.00
#
_symmetry.space_group_name_H-M   'P 1'
#
loop_
_entity.id
_entity.type
_entity.pdbx_description
1 polymer ?
#
loop_
_entity_poly.entity_id
_entity_poly.type
_entity_poly.pdbx_seq_one_letter_code
_entity_poly.pdbx_strand_id
1 'polypeptide(L)'
;METLGERLNYARRHSGYTQNSLAESIGVSRGVIFNLEKDKTVPQTIVINAICRTLKINSDWLLNGVGEMEQKEDPGRSDKVLRELYEFVSELSEDEQLYLLDAARALKRRLNRN
;
A
#
# COMPACT_ATOMS: atom_id res chain seq x y z
N MET A 1 17.59 10.59 11.63
CA MET A 1 17.60 9.84 10.36
C MET A 1 17.78 10.81 9.20
N GLU A 2 19.01 10.96 8.78
CA GLU A 2 19.38 12.00 7.81
C GLU A 2 19.42 11.52 6.36
N THR A 3 19.58 10.20 6.15
CA THR A 3 19.70 9.65 4.80
C THR A 3 18.50 8.78 4.46
N LEU A 4 18.30 8.58 3.16
CA LEU A 4 17.28 7.67 2.64
C LEU A 4 17.50 6.26 3.21
N GLY A 5 18.75 5.80 3.24
CA GLY A 5 19.07 4.47 3.74
C GLY A 5 18.70 4.27 5.20
N GLU A 6 18.96 5.26 6.03
CA GLU A 6 18.56 5.23 7.44
C GLU A 6 17.05 5.22 7.61
N ARG A 7 16.34 6.04 6.84
CA ARG A 7 14.88 6.07 6.87
C ARG A 7 14.29 4.75 6.39
N LEU A 8 14.82 4.18 5.32
CA LEU A 8 14.37 2.88 4.82
C LEU A 8 14.58 1.77 5.85
N ASN A 9 15.74 1.73 6.47
CA ASN A 9 16.04 0.75 7.52
C ASN A 9 15.05 0.86 8.67
N TYR A 10 14.79 2.07 9.13
CA TYR A 10 13.84 2.33 10.21
C TYR A 10 12.42 1.86 9.83
N ALA A 11 11.92 2.30 8.68
CA ALA A 11 10.57 1.98 8.22
C ALA A 11 10.39 0.47 8.01
N ARG A 12 11.39 -0.19 7.44
CA ARG A 12 11.38 -1.63 7.22
C ARG A 12 11.24 -2.39 8.53
N ARG A 13 12.08 -2.07 9.51
CA ARG A 13 12.05 -2.71 10.82
C ARG A 13 10.77 -2.42 11.58
N HIS A 14 10.31 -1.18 11.53
CA HIS A 14 9.06 -0.75 12.15
C HIS A 14 7.87 -1.53 11.61
N SER A 15 7.90 -1.88 10.34
CA SER A 15 6.83 -2.65 9.67
C SER A 15 7.02 -4.16 9.79
N GLY A 16 8.06 -4.63 10.46
CA GLY A 16 8.28 -6.06 10.71
C GLY A 16 8.90 -6.83 9.55
N TYR A 17 9.48 -6.14 8.57
CA TYR A 17 10.12 -6.80 7.42
C TYR A 17 11.62 -7.02 7.65
N THR A 18 12.13 -8.15 7.16
CA THR A 18 13.56 -8.35 6.95
C THR A 18 13.94 -7.78 5.59
N GLN A 19 15.22 -7.60 5.34
CA GLN A 19 15.69 -7.20 3.99
C GLN A 19 15.22 -8.20 2.93
N ASN A 20 15.30 -9.48 3.23
CA ASN A 20 14.85 -10.55 2.35
C ASN A 20 13.34 -10.51 2.08
N SER A 21 12.55 -10.41 3.14
CA SER A 21 11.08 -10.42 2.98
C SER A 21 10.57 -9.18 2.23
N LEU A 22 11.18 -8.03 2.47
CA LEU A 22 10.85 -6.83 1.70
C LEU A 22 11.23 -6.99 0.23
N ALA A 23 12.44 -7.47 -0.04
CA ALA A 23 12.90 -7.71 -1.40
C ALA A 23 11.99 -8.67 -2.16
N GLU A 24 11.61 -9.78 -1.53
CA GLU A 24 10.65 -10.74 -2.12
C GLU A 24 9.30 -10.10 -2.41
N SER A 25 8.79 -9.29 -1.48
CA SER A 25 7.49 -8.62 -1.63
C SER A 25 7.43 -7.68 -2.82
N ILE A 26 8.54 -7.04 -3.16
CA ILE A 26 8.59 -6.08 -4.27
C ILE A 26 9.25 -6.63 -5.55
N GLY A 27 9.71 -7.89 -5.52
CA GLY A 27 10.26 -8.55 -6.70
C GLY A 27 11.69 -8.16 -7.06
N VAL A 28 12.52 -7.81 -6.07
CA VAL A 28 13.93 -7.49 -6.28
C VAL A 28 14.82 -8.40 -5.43
N SER A 29 16.13 -8.38 -5.67
CA SER A 29 17.07 -9.11 -4.83
C SER A 29 17.29 -8.40 -3.49
N ARG A 30 17.69 -9.18 -2.46
CA ARG A 30 18.07 -8.62 -1.16
C ARG A 30 19.15 -7.54 -1.29
N GLY A 31 20.09 -7.72 -2.21
CA GLY A 31 21.16 -6.76 -2.44
C GLY A 31 20.67 -5.37 -2.82
N VAL A 32 19.54 -5.27 -3.50
CA VAL A 32 18.94 -3.98 -3.83
C VAL A 32 18.54 -3.23 -2.56
N ILE A 33 17.87 -3.92 -1.64
CA ILE A 33 17.48 -3.32 -0.34
C ILE A 33 18.71 -2.99 0.50
N PHE A 34 19.67 -3.92 0.59
CA PHE A 34 20.90 -3.69 1.33
C PHE A 34 21.65 -2.46 0.85
N ASN A 35 21.84 -2.32 -0.46
CA ASN A 35 22.57 -1.20 -1.03
C ASN A 35 21.83 0.13 -0.83
N LEU A 36 20.50 0.14 -0.91
CA LEU A 36 19.71 1.33 -0.61
C LEU A 36 19.84 1.74 0.86
N GLU A 37 19.82 0.79 1.78
CA GLU A 37 19.97 1.08 3.22
C GLU A 37 21.37 1.58 3.56
N LYS A 38 22.37 1.23 2.77
CA LYS A 38 23.76 1.71 2.93
C LYS A 38 24.07 2.95 2.10
N ASP A 39 23.07 3.52 1.43
CA ASP A 39 23.24 4.69 0.57
C ASP A 39 24.28 4.50 -0.54
N LYS A 40 24.45 3.26 -1.00
CA LYS A 40 25.43 2.90 -2.03
C LYS A 40 24.96 3.06 -3.45
N THR A 41 23.64 3.09 -3.65
CA THR A 41 23.03 3.16 -4.98
C THR A 41 22.04 4.31 -5.05
N VAL A 42 21.85 4.84 -6.25
CA VAL A 42 20.81 5.82 -6.52
C VAL A 42 19.47 5.08 -6.59
N PRO A 43 18.46 5.50 -5.82
CA PRO A 43 17.18 4.83 -5.83
C PRO A 43 16.44 5.05 -7.16
N GLN A 44 15.94 3.95 -7.73
CA GLN A 44 15.07 4.01 -8.89
C GLN A 44 13.63 4.28 -8.45
N THR A 45 12.93 5.14 -9.19
CA THR A 45 11.56 5.53 -8.86
C THR A 45 10.62 4.34 -8.72
N ILE A 46 10.74 3.36 -9.61
CA ILE A 46 9.88 2.17 -9.56
C ILE A 46 10.08 1.36 -8.29
N VAL A 47 11.33 1.24 -7.83
CA VAL A 47 11.67 0.53 -6.58
C VAL A 47 11.16 1.31 -5.37
N ILE A 48 11.38 2.61 -5.34
CA ILE A 48 10.89 3.48 -4.26
C ILE A 48 9.37 3.42 -4.14
N ASN A 49 8.65 3.49 -5.26
CA ASN A 49 7.18 3.39 -5.24
C ASN A 49 6.71 2.04 -4.71
N ALA A 50 7.37 0.95 -5.08
CA ALA A 50 7.05 -0.38 -4.59
C ALA A 50 7.30 -0.51 -3.07
N ILE A 51 8.40 0.03 -2.58
CA ILE A 51 8.73 0.06 -1.14
C ILE A 51 7.67 0.85 -0.37
N CYS A 52 7.36 2.06 -0.83
CA CYS A 52 6.38 2.92 -0.17
C CYS A 52 4.99 2.28 -0.11
N ARG A 53 4.60 1.60 -1.16
CA ARG A 53 3.32 0.89 -1.23
C ARG A 53 3.28 -0.29 -0.26
N THR A 54 4.36 -1.06 -0.20
CA THR A 54 4.45 -2.24 0.65
C THR A 54 4.53 -1.86 2.13
N LEU A 55 5.33 -0.87 2.48
CA LEU A 55 5.51 -0.41 3.86
C LEU A 55 4.44 0.60 4.30
N LYS A 56 3.61 1.08 3.38
CA LYS A 56 2.58 2.12 3.63
C LYS A 56 3.20 3.40 4.20
N ILE A 57 4.25 3.86 3.56
CA ILE A 57 4.97 5.08 3.93
C ILE A 57 4.91 6.10 2.80
N ASN A 58 5.10 7.37 3.16
CA ASN A 58 5.10 8.46 2.20
C ASN A 58 6.45 8.56 1.49
N SER A 59 6.41 8.72 0.16
CA SER A 59 7.62 8.84 -0.66
C SER A 59 8.43 10.09 -0.35
N ASP A 60 7.77 11.21 -0.08
CA ASP A 60 8.46 12.46 0.31
C ASP A 60 9.23 12.29 1.60
N TRP A 61 8.66 11.57 2.57
CA TRP A 61 9.38 11.26 3.80
C TRP A 61 10.58 10.36 3.53
N LEU A 62 10.41 9.29 2.74
CA LEU A 62 11.50 8.36 2.46
C LEU A 62 12.63 9.03 1.69
N LEU A 63 12.31 9.78 0.63
CA LEU A 63 13.31 10.40 -0.24
C LEU A 63 13.96 11.63 0.37
N ASN A 64 13.18 12.49 1.03
CA ASN A 64 13.63 13.82 1.43
C ASN A 64 13.51 14.11 2.93
N GLY A 65 12.95 13.19 3.69
CA GLY A 65 12.72 13.40 5.12
C GLY A 65 11.63 14.43 5.44
N VAL A 66 10.73 14.70 4.49
CA VAL A 66 9.68 15.70 4.61
C VAL A 66 8.35 15.05 4.95
N GLY A 67 7.66 15.57 5.95
CA GLY A 67 6.34 15.10 6.36
C GLY A 67 6.41 13.88 7.26
N GLU A 68 5.28 13.21 7.40
CA GLU A 68 5.14 12.03 8.25
C GLU A 68 5.52 10.76 7.50
N MET A 69 6.11 9.80 8.24
CA MET A 69 6.49 8.51 7.69
C MET A 69 5.29 7.73 7.17
N GLU A 70 4.29 7.55 8.01
CA GLU A 70 3.13 6.73 7.66
C GLU A 70 2.18 7.49 6.76
N GLN A 71 1.72 6.77 5.73
CA GLN A 71 0.58 7.25 4.97
C GLN A 71 -0.59 7.33 5.94
N LYS A 72 -1.14 8.53 6.12
CA LYS A 72 -2.48 8.62 6.68
C LYS A 72 -3.33 7.73 5.80
N GLU A 73 -4.16 6.87 6.43
CA GLU A 73 -5.31 6.37 5.72
C GLU A 73 -5.99 7.60 5.16
N ASP A 74 -5.59 7.93 3.96
CA ASP A 74 -6.36 8.84 3.18
C ASP A 74 -7.77 8.25 3.23
N PRO A 75 -8.81 9.02 3.58
CA PRO A 75 -10.15 8.69 3.15
C PRO A 75 -10.08 8.74 1.63
N GLY A 76 -9.16 7.98 1.14
CA GLY A 76 -8.75 7.85 -0.20
C GLY A 76 -9.88 7.22 -0.96
N ARG A 77 -9.65 7.11 -2.19
CA ARG A 77 -10.49 6.58 -3.24
C ARG A 77 -11.41 5.42 -2.81
N SER A 78 -10.96 4.53 -1.90
CA SER A 78 -11.78 3.40 -1.44
C SER A 78 -12.85 3.82 -0.44
N ASP A 79 -12.56 4.72 0.49
CA ASP A 79 -13.55 5.21 1.45
C ASP A 79 -14.60 6.10 0.79
N LYS A 80 -14.20 6.87 -0.21
CA LYS A 80 -15.12 7.69 -0.99
C LYS A 80 -16.08 6.79 -1.78
N VAL A 81 -15.56 5.76 -2.44
CA VAL A 81 -16.38 4.80 -3.19
C VAL A 81 -17.32 4.04 -2.25
N LEU A 82 -16.83 3.59 -1.09
CA LEU A 82 -17.67 2.90 -0.11
C LEU A 82 -18.77 3.80 0.43
N ARG A 83 -18.50 5.08 0.68
CA ARG A 83 -19.52 6.05 1.10
C ARG A 83 -20.58 6.26 0.02
N GLU A 84 -20.17 6.45 -1.21
CA GLU A 84 -21.08 6.61 -2.34
C GLU A 84 -21.96 5.36 -2.53
N LEU A 85 -21.35 4.16 -2.41
CA LEU A 85 -22.08 2.91 -2.45
C LEU A 85 -23.10 2.81 -1.31
N TYR A 86 -22.69 3.15 -0.09
CA TYR A 86 -23.59 3.12 1.07
C TYR A 86 -24.77 4.08 0.89
N GLU A 87 -24.51 5.32 0.48
CA GLU A 87 -25.55 6.31 0.23
C GLU A 87 -26.52 5.82 -0.85
N PHE A 88 -26.00 5.30 -1.95
CA PHE A 88 -26.82 4.76 -3.04
C PHE A 88 -27.67 3.58 -2.57
N VAL A 89 -27.06 2.63 -1.89
CA VAL A 89 -27.75 1.41 -1.40
C VAL A 89 -28.80 1.74 -0.37
N SER A 90 -28.55 2.75 0.50
CA SER A 90 -29.51 3.14 1.53
C SER A 90 -30.82 3.74 0.96
N GLU A 91 -30.78 4.23 -0.27
CA GLU A 91 -31.95 4.75 -0.97
C GLU A 91 -32.79 3.65 -1.65
N LEU A 92 -32.23 2.45 -1.78
CA LEU A 92 -32.91 1.32 -2.41
C LEU A 92 -33.92 0.67 -1.45
N SER A 93 -34.94 0.04 -2.01
CA SER A 93 -35.83 -0.83 -1.24
C SER A 93 -35.10 -2.07 -0.73
N GLU A 94 -35.67 -2.73 0.26
CA GLU A 94 -35.11 -3.98 0.81
C GLU A 94 -34.93 -5.04 -0.27
N ASP A 95 -35.91 -5.22 -1.14
CA ASP A 95 -35.83 -6.18 -2.25
C ASP A 95 -34.72 -5.84 -3.24
N GLU A 96 -34.55 -4.56 -3.55
CA GLU A 96 -33.48 -4.09 -4.41
C GLU A 96 -32.09 -4.29 -3.76
N GLN A 97 -31.99 -4.06 -2.45
CA GLN A 97 -30.77 -4.30 -1.70
C GLN A 97 -30.38 -5.78 -1.70
N LEU A 98 -31.35 -6.67 -1.53
CA LEU A 98 -31.13 -8.11 -1.59
C LEU A 98 -30.65 -8.57 -2.97
N TYR A 99 -31.26 -8.01 -4.02
CA TYR A 99 -30.84 -8.29 -5.39
C TYR A 99 -29.37 -7.86 -5.62
N LEU A 100 -29.03 -6.66 -5.17
CA LEU A 100 -27.65 -6.15 -5.28
C LEU A 100 -26.66 -7.01 -4.52
N LEU A 101 -27.02 -7.45 -3.31
CA LEU A 101 -26.18 -8.34 -2.49
C LEU A 101 -25.94 -9.68 -3.20
N ASP A 102 -26.97 -10.27 -3.80
CA ASP A 102 -26.82 -11.50 -4.56
C ASP A 102 -25.92 -11.33 -5.77
N ALA A 103 -26.05 -10.22 -6.49
CA ALA A 103 -25.19 -9.87 -7.61
C ALA A 103 -23.71 -9.71 -7.17
N ALA A 104 -23.49 -9.04 -6.05
CA ALA A 104 -22.15 -8.85 -5.49
C ALA A 104 -21.52 -10.18 -5.06
N ARG A 105 -22.29 -11.08 -4.46
CA ARG A 105 -21.84 -12.42 -4.08
C ARG A 105 -21.47 -13.26 -5.31
N ALA A 106 -22.27 -13.18 -6.36
CA ALA A 106 -21.97 -13.86 -7.62
C ALA A 106 -20.69 -13.35 -8.26
N LEU A 107 -20.48 -12.03 -8.25
CA LEU A 107 -19.24 -11.43 -8.73
C LEU A 107 -18.02 -11.91 -7.94
N LYS A 108 -18.12 -11.95 -6.61
CA LYS A 108 -17.03 -12.41 -5.75
C LYS A 108 -16.66 -13.88 -6.04
N ARG A 109 -17.66 -14.75 -6.21
CA ARG A 109 -17.43 -16.15 -6.58
C ARG A 109 -16.72 -16.28 -7.91
N ARG A 110 -17.09 -15.44 -8.89
CA ARG A 110 -16.50 -15.42 -10.21
C ARG A 110 -15.03 -14.98 -10.17
N LEU A 111 -14.70 -13.98 -9.35
CA LEU A 111 -13.34 -13.49 -9.19
C LEU A 111 -12.43 -14.46 -8.44
N ASN A 112 -12.99 -15.27 -7.55
CA ASN A 112 -12.23 -16.25 -6.75
C ASN A 112 -12.01 -17.59 -7.47
N ARG A 113 -12.46 -17.73 -8.70
CA ARG A 113 -12.36 -18.98 -9.48
C ARG A 113 -11.04 -19.19 -10.21
N ASN A 114 -10.08 -18.33 -10.03
CA ASN A 114 -8.77 -18.48 -10.67
C ASN A 114 -7.76 -19.12 -9.73
#